data_f5bbc12fece23f9e6608e9f335a72c20
#
_entry.id   f5bbc12fece23f9e6608e9f335a72c20
#
_cell.length_a   1.000
_cell.length_b   1.000
_cell.length_c   1.000
_cell.angle_alpha   90.00
_cell.angle_beta   90.00
_cell.angle_gamma   90.00
#
_symmetry.space_group_name_H-M   'P 1'
#
loop_
_entity.id
_entity.type
_entity.pdbx_description
1 polymer ?
#
loop_
_entity_poly.entity_id
_entity_poly.type
_entity_poly.pdbx_seq_one_letter_code
_entity_poly.pdbx_strand_id
1 'polypeptide(L)'
;MTPEPVHQKDFRARAETNDVPVARLIGFEAKEIADGRAVVTLTAGQQHANPMGTLHGGILCDIADAAMGMAFASTLAPDESFTTIELKINFFRPVWEARLRAEGKVVRRGSTISYIECEIMDEGGRVIAKASSTCMPLRGERAKGR
;
A
#
# COMPACT_ATOMS: atom_id res chain seq x y z
N MET A 1 28.76 14.31 6.58
CA MET A 1 27.35 14.70 6.38
C MET A 1 26.47 13.54 6.82
N THR A 2 25.73 13.71 7.91
CA THR A 2 24.76 12.73 8.33
C THR A 2 23.59 12.73 7.33
N PRO A 3 23.18 11.57 6.81
CA PRO A 3 22.02 11.54 5.93
C PRO A 3 20.79 12.07 6.68
N GLU A 4 20.00 12.89 6.00
CA GLU A 4 18.72 13.35 6.56
C GLU A 4 17.88 12.17 7.00
N PRO A 5 17.26 12.26 8.18
CA PRO A 5 16.36 11.21 8.62
C PRO A 5 15.26 10.98 7.57
N VAL A 6 14.97 9.71 7.34
CA VAL A 6 14.01 9.27 6.32
C VAL A 6 12.64 9.97 6.45
N HIS A 7 12.25 10.31 7.67
CA HIS A 7 10.97 10.96 7.96
C HIS A 7 10.90 12.46 7.63
N GLN A 8 12.00 13.09 7.18
CA GLN A 8 12.00 14.51 6.79
C GLN A 8 11.67 14.73 5.30
N LYS A 9 11.64 13.65 4.51
CA LYS A 9 11.27 13.74 3.09
C LYS A 9 9.78 13.50 2.90
N ASP A 10 9.20 14.22 1.94
CA ASP A 10 7.79 14.01 1.56
C ASP A 10 7.56 12.55 1.16
N PHE A 11 6.78 11.84 1.96
CA PHE A 11 6.52 10.42 1.75
C PHE A 11 5.78 10.15 0.43
N ARG A 12 4.99 11.10 -0.06
CA ARG A 12 4.29 10.97 -1.34
C ARG A 12 5.27 10.96 -2.51
N ALA A 13 6.18 11.93 -2.53
CA ALA A 13 7.21 12.01 -3.55
C ALA A 13 8.09 10.75 -3.55
N ARG A 14 8.38 10.20 -2.38
CA ARG A 14 9.13 8.96 -2.26
C ARG A 14 8.36 7.77 -2.83
N ALA A 15 7.06 7.68 -2.57
CA ALA A 15 6.22 6.62 -3.12
C ALA A 15 6.13 6.73 -4.65
N GLU A 16 5.93 7.94 -5.17
CA GLU A 16 5.84 8.18 -6.62
C GLU A 16 7.15 7.86 -7.36
N THR A 17 8.28 8.07 -6.72
CA THR A 17 9.60 7.75 -7.28
C THR A 17 10.10 6.35 -6.91
N ASN A 18 9.28 5.57 -6.21
CA ASN A 18 9.63 4.24 -5.68
C ASN A 18 10.88 4.26 -4.78
N ASP A 19 11.15 5.37 -4.11
CA ASP A 19 12.21 5.50 -3.11
C ASP A 19 11.72 5.09 -1.72
N VAL A 20 11.27 3.84 -1.61
CA VAL A 20 10.72 3.29 -0.36
C VAL A 20 11.48 2.02 -0.01
N PRO A 21 12.18 1.98 1.16
CA PRO A 21 13.02 0.83 1.52
C PRO A 21 12.30 -0.52 1.52
N VAL A 22 11.11 -0.60 2.10
CA VAL A 22 10.35 -1.86 2.12
C VAL A 22 9.89 -2.29 0.72
N ALA A 23 9.57 -1.34 -0.14
CA ALA A 23 9.20 -1.63 -1.52
C ALA A 23 10.38 -2.26 -2.27
N ARG A 24 11.58 -1.73 -2.07
CA ARG A 24 12.80 -2.31 -2.67
C ARG A 24 13.10 -3.69 -2.12
N LEU A 25 12.90 -3.89 -0.82
CA LEU A 25 13.14 -5.19 -0.18
C LEU A 25 12.23 -6.28 -0.73
N ILE A 26 10.95 -5.98 -0.88
CA ILE A 26 9.93 -6.93 -1.35
C ILE A 26 9.88 -6.98 -2.88
N GLY A 27 10.11 -5.85 -3.53
CA GLY A 27 10.13 -5.74 -4.98
C GLY A 27 8.83 -5.22 -5.59
N PHE A 28 7.99 -4.54 -4.79
CA PHE A 28 6.79 -3.92 -5.35
C PHE A 28 7.04 -2.47 -5.78
N GLU A 29 6.19 -1.96 -6.66
CA GLU A 29 6.25 -0.60 -7.16
C GLU A 29 4.87 0.04 -7.16
N ALA A 30 4.80 1.31 -6.76
CA ALA A 30 3.62 2.14 -6.97
C ALA A 30 3.62 2.67 -8.41
N LYS A 31 2.48 2.58 -9.08
CA LYS A 31 2.36 2.97 -10.50
C LYS A 31 1.46 4.18 -10.71
N GLU A 32 0.32 4.24 -10.07
CA GLU A 32 -0.67 5.29 -10.25
C GLU A 32 -1.14 5.75 -8.88
N ILE A 33 -0.99 7.02 -8.58
CA ILE A 33 -1.40 7.60 -7.29
C ILE A 33 -2.13 8.92 -7.60
N ALA A 34 -3.44 8.90 -7.56
CA ALA A 34 -4.23 10.10 -7.82
C ALA A 34 -5.71 9.91 -7.43
N ASP A 35 -6.34 10.98 -6.99
CA ASP A 35 -7.79 11.07 -6.84
C ASP A 35 -8.44 9.95 -6.00
N GLY A 36 -7.78 9.57 -4.91
CA GLY A 36 -8.27 8.54 -4.01
C GLY A 36 -8.06 7.12 -4.55
N ARG A 37 -7.15 6.95 -5.50
CA ARG A 37 -6.79 5.64 -6.08
C ARG A 37 -5.28 5.50 -6.14
N ALA A 38 -4.83 4.26 -6.03
CA ALA A 38 -3.43 3.91 -6.25
C ALA A 38 -3.32 2.48 -6.72
N VAL A 39 -2.27 2.22 -7.50
CA VAL A 39 -1.96 0.89 -7.99
C VAL A 39 -0.56 0.52 -7.54
N VAL A 40 -0.41 -0.69 -7.00
CA VAL A 40 0.87 -1.27 -6.65
C VAL A 40 1.01 -2.59 -7.41
N THR A 41 2.15 -2.80 -8.04
CA THR A 41 2.44 -4.02 -8.78
C THR A 41 3.58 -4.80 -8.13
N LEU A 42 3.49 -6.12 -8.22
CA LEU A 42 4.51 -7.03 -7.71
C LEU A 42 4.64 -8.22 -8.66
N THR A 43 5.86 -8.56 -9.04
CA THR A 43 6.14 -9.86 -9.64
C THR A 43 6.48 -10.83 -8.50
N ALA A 44 5.52 -11.65 -8.13
CA ALA A 44 5.70 -12.64 -7.07
C ALA A 44 6.58 -13.80 -7.56
N GLY A 45 7.53 -14.19 -6.75
CA GLY A 45 8.49 -15.25 -7.05
C GLY A 45 8.82 -16.09 -5.82
N GLN A 46 9.77 -17.00 -5.97
CA GLN A 46 10.15 -17.94 -4.91
C GLN A 46 10.62 -17.26 -3.63
N GLN A 47 11.21 -16.07 -3.72
CA GLN A 47 11.66 -15.29 -2.56
C GLN A 47 10.51 -14.85 -1.65
N HIS A 48 9.28 -14.92 -2.15
CA HIS A 48 8.08 -14.53 -1.40
C HIS A 48 7.30 -15.73 -0.86
N ALA A 49 7.83 -16.94 -1.02
CA ALA A 49 7.11 -18.17 -0.69
C ALA A 49 7.02 -18.39 0.82
N ASN A 50 5.91 -18.96 1.25
CA ASN A 50 5.71 -19.53 2.59
C ASN A 50 6.29 -20.95 2.65
N PRO A 51 6.25 -21.66 3.81
CA PRO A 51 6.78 -23.01 3.90
C PRO A 51 6.17 -24.03 2.95
N MET A 52 4.96 -23.78 2.46
CA MET A 52 4.27 -24.65 1.51
C MET A 52 4.63 -24.36 0.04
N GLY A 53 5.41 -23.31 -0.19
CA GLY A 53 5.83 -22.90 -1.54
C GLY A 53 4.89 -21.91 -2.22
N THR A 54 3.75 -21.58 -1.62
CA THR A 54 2.85 -20.55 -2.15
C THR A 54 3.26 -19.17 -1.67
N LEU A 55 2.79 -18.14 -2.34
CA LEU A 55 3.03 -16.76 -1.93
C LEU A 55 2.56 -16.54 -0.50
N HIS A 56 3.44 -16.00 0.34
CA HIS A 56 3.13 -15.71 1.74
C HIS A 56 2.06 -14.63 1.82
N GLY A 57 1.02 -14.87 2.64
CA GLY A 57 -0.08 -13.92 2.81
C GLY A 57 0.37 -12.55 3.31
N GLY A 58 1.44 -12.49 4.09
CA GLY A 58 2.03 -11.22 4.54
C GLY A 58 2.48 -10.33 3.40
N ILE A 59 2.96 -10.90 2.30
CA ILE A 59 3.34 -10.15 1.10
C ILE A 59 2.10 -9.51 0.44
N LEU A 60 0.99 -10.23 0.40
CA LEU A 60 -0.28 -9.68 -0.08
C LEU A 60 -0.76 -8.54 0.83
N CYS A 61 -0.57 -8.66 2.14
CA CYS A 61 -0.85 -7.57 3.07
C CYS A 61 0.00 -6.34 2.77
N ASP A 62 1.29 -6.51 2.48
CA ASP A 62 2.21 -5.41 2.18
C ASP A 62 1.76 -4.62 0.95
N ILE A 63 1.44 -5.30 -0.16
CA ILE A 63 1.02 -4.60 -1.38
C ILE A 63 -0.39 -4.00 -1.24
N ALA A 64 -1.28 -4.65 -0.51
CA ALA A 64 -2.60 -4.08 -0.21
C ALA A 64 -2.49 -2.84 0.66
N ASP A 65 -1.69 -2.89 1.72
CA ASP A 65 -1.46 -1.75 2.61
C ASP A 65 -0.85 -0.57 1.86
N ALA A 66 0.17 -0.84 1.04
CA ALA A 66 0.80 0.19 0.22
C ALA A 66 -0.20 0.84 -0.75
N ALA A 67 -1.02 0.04 -1.44
CA ALA A 67 -2.01 0.55 -2.38
C ALA A 67 -3.08 1.38 -1.67
N MET A 68 -3.61 0.89 -0.56
CA MET A 68 -4.63 1.62 0.21
C MET A 68 -4.07 2.87 0.87
N GLY A 69 -2.85 2.79 1.41
CA GLY A 69 -2.18 3.94 2.01
C GLY A 69 -1.92 5.06 1.01
N MET A 70 -1.44 4.73 -0.19
CA MET A 70 -1.18 5.72 -1.23
C MET A 70 -2.48 6.28 -1.83
N ALA A 71 -3.52 5.45 -1.96
CA ALA A 71 -4.84 5.93 -2.34
C ALA A 71 -5.34 6.99 -1.36
N PHE A 72 -5.24 6.72 -0.07
CA PHE A 72 -5.65 7.67 0.96
C PHE A 72 -4.76 8.91 0.97
N ALA A 73 -3.44 8.74 0.87
CA ALA A 73 -2.47 9.84 0.83
C ALA A 73 -2.78 10.84 -0.29
N SER A 74 -3.29 10.37 -1.44
CA SER A 74 -3.64 11.23 -2.56
C SER A 74 -4.81 12.20 -2.26
N THR A 75 -5.55 11.95 -1.19
CA THR A 75 -6.67 12.80 -0.75
C THR A 75 -6.30 13.80 0.33
N LEU A 76 -5.05 13.76 0.83
CA LEU A 76 -4.59 14.60 1.93
C LEU A 76 -4.07 15.95 1.44
N ALA A 77 -4.17 16.96 2.32
CA ALA A 77 -3.51 18.23 2.10
C ALA A 77 -1.98 18.08 2.22
N PRO A 78 -1.19 19.02 1.64
CA PRO A 78 0.29 18.88 1.63
C PRO A 78 0.94 18.77 3.01
N ASP A 79 0.35 19.35 4.04
CA ASP A 79 0.85 19.37 5.41
C ASP A 79 0.27 18.24 6.27
N GLU A 80 -0.62 17.43 5.71
CA GLU A 80 -1.22 16.30 6.40
C GLU A 80 -0.43 15.02 6.17
N SER A 81 -0.42 14.15 7.17
CA SER A 81 0.01 12.77 7.07
C SER A 81 -1.15 11.86 7.45
N PHE A 82 -0.91 10.57 7.63
CA PHE A 82 -1.96 9.65 8.05
C PHE A 82 -1.39 8.46 8.81
N THR A 83 -2.27 7.73 9.46
CA THR A 83 -1.96 6.42 10.02
C THR A 83 -3.06 5.43 9.65
N THR A 84 -2.68 4.20 9.40
CA THR A 84 -3.61 3.09 9.24
C THR A 84 -3.93 2.53 10.62
N ILE A 85 -5.20 2.46 10.98
CA ILE A 85 -5.66 1.93 12.27
C ILE A 85 -5.85 0.43 12.19
N GLU A 86 -6.40 -0.04 11.07
CA GLU A 86 -6.76 -1.43 10.87
C GLU A 86 -6.61 -1.81 9.40
N LEU A 87 -6.18 -3.03 9.18
CA LEU A 87 -6.20 -3.67 7.87
C LEU A 87 -6.79 -5.06 8.05
N LYS A 88 -7.76 -5.39 7.19
CA LYS A 88 -8.34 -6.71 7.09
C LYS A 88 -8.15 -7.23 5.68
N ILE A 89 -7.78 -8.50 5.53
CA ILE A 89 -7.61 -9.13 4.22
C ILE A 89 -8.25 -10.52 4.20
N ASN A 90 -8.83 -10.86 3.06
CA ASN A 90 -9.29 -12.21 2.76
C ASN A 90 -8.53 -12.73 1.55
N PHE A 91 -7.98 -13.93 1.68
CA PHE A 91 -7.25 -14.63 0.63
C PHE A 91 -8.19 -15.62 -0.07
N PHE A 92 -8.32 -15.49 -1.39
CA PHE A 92 -9.26 -16.32 -2.15
C PHE A 92 -8.57 -17.43 -2.94
N ARG A 93 -7.33 -17.18 -3.40
CA ARG A 93 -6.60 -18.12 -4.26
C ARG A 93 -5.13 -18.18 -3.89
N PRO A 94 -4.52 -19.37 -3.89
CA PRO A 94 -3.07 -19.48 -3.77
C PRO A 94 -2.39 -18.97 -5.05
N VAL A 95 -1.19 -18.44 -4.88
CA VAL A 95 -0.33 -17.97 -5.96
C VAL A 95 1.06 -18.54 -5.73
N TRP A 96 1.73 -18.97 -6.78
CA TRP A 96 3.12 -19.39 -6.73
C TRP A 96 4.03 -18.34 -7.35
N GLU A 97 3.88 -18.12 -8.65
CA GLU A 97 4.55 -17.05 -9.39
C GLU A 97 3.51 -16.36 -10.25
N ALA A 98 3.45 -15.04 -10.15
CA ALA A 98 2.46 -14.25 -10.88
C ALA A 98 2.84 -12.78 -10.88
N ARG A 99 2.34 -12.05 -11.87
CA ARG A 99 2.30 -10.59 -11.82
C ARG A 99 1.02 -10.17 -11.13
N LEU A 100 1.18 -9.48 -10.02
CA LEU A 100 0.06 -9.04 -9.20
C LEU A 100 -0.13 -7.54 -9.32
N ARG A 101 -1.40 -7.15 -9.28
CA ARG A 101 -1.83 -5.76 -9.31
C ARG A 101 -2.78 -5.53 -8.14
N ALA A 102 -2.36 -4.70 -7.20
CA ALA A 102 -3.18 -4.26 -6.08
C ALA A 102 -3.76 -2.88 -6.39
N GLU A 103 -5.06 -2.78 -6.44
CA GLU A 103 -5.76 -1.52 -6.70
C GLU A 103 -6.45 -1.05 -5.43
N GLY A 104 -5.93 0.04 -4.86
CA GLY A 104 -6.51 0.70 -3.71
C GLY A 104 -7.47 1.81 -4.12
N LYS A 105 -8.58 1.93 -3.41
CA LYS A 105 -9.58 2.94 -3.67
C LYS A 105 -10.19 3.44 -2.37
N VAL A 106 -10.20 4.76 -2.17
CA VAL A 106 -10.93 5.39 -1.08
C VAL A 106 -12.42 5.26 -1.38
N VAL A 107 -13.13 4.54 -0.53
CA VAL A 107 -14.58 4.35 -0.63
C VAL A 107 -15.30 5.49 0.07
N ARG A 108 -14.82 5.86 1.25
CA ARG A 108 -15.36 6.98 2.01
C ARG A 108 -14.24 7.82 2.60
N ARG A 109 -14.23 9.09 2.25
CA ARG A 109 -13.31 10.07 2.81
C ARG A 109 -14.01 10.84 3.93
N GLY A 110 -13.71 10.46 5.18
CA GLY A 110 -14.19 11.17 6.35
C GLY A 110 -13.18 12.21 6.84
N SER A 111 -13.63 13.13 7.67
CA SER A 111 -12.74 14.13 8.29
C SER A 111 -11.85 13.54 9.38
N THR A 112 -12.30 12.51 10.04
CA THR A 112 -11.58 11.85 11.15
C THR A 112 -11.18 10.43 10.76
N ILE A 113 -12.09 9.66 10.17
CA ILE A 113 -11.91 8.27 9.77
C ILE A 113 -12.29 8.12 8.31
N SER A 114 -11.48 7.39 7.57
CA SER A 114 -11.74 7.04 6.16
C SER A 114 -11.68 5.54 5.96
N TYR A 115 -12.46 5.05 5.02
CA TYR A 115 -12.53 3.65 4.67
C TYR A 115 -12.01 3.43 3.25
N ILE A 116 -11.08 2.50 3.12
CA ILE A 116 -10.39 2.21 1.86
C ILE A 116 -10.49 0.72 1.57
N GLU A 117 -10.64 0.37 0.31
CA GLU A 117 -10.65 -1.01 -0.16
C GLU A 117 -9.54 -1.27 -1.15
N CYS A 118 -9.14 -2.53 -1.24
CA CYS A 118 -8.15 -2.99 -2.21
C CYS A 118 -8.55 -4.33 -2.78
N GLU A 119 -8.35 -4.48 -4.08
CA GLU A 119 -8.49 -5.75 -4.78
C GLU A 119 -7.14 -6.10 -5.39
N ILE A 120 -6.68 -7.34 -5.15
CA ILE A 120 -5.43 -7.84 -5.74
C ILE A 120 -5.79 -8.87 -6.79
N MET A 121 -5.30 -8.66 -8.01
CA MET A 121 -5.57 -9.49 -9.17
C MET A 121 -4.27 -10.00 -9.77
N ASP A 122 -4.32 -11.18 -10.40
CA ASP A 122 -3.24 -11.67 -11.23
C ASP A 122 -3.35 -11.12 -12.66
N GLU A 123 -2.38 -11.47 -13.53
CA GLU A 123 -2.34 -11.03 -14.92
C GLU A 123 -3.53 -11.53 -15.76
N GLY A 124 -4.21 -12.59 -15.32
CA GLY A 124 -5.42 -13.10 -15.95
C GLY A 124 -6.71 -12.41 -15.49
N GLY A 125 -6.59 -11.43 -14.58
CA GLY A 125 -7.76 -10.73 -14.03
C GLY A 125 -8.47 -11.49 -12.92
N ARG A 126 -7.89 -12.58 -12.41
CA ARG A 126 -8.49 -13.33 -11.31
C ARG A 126 -8.22 -12.62 -9.99
N VAL A 127 -9.26 -12.47 -9.17
CA VAL A 127 -9.11 -11.88 -7.85
C VAL A 127 -8.43 -12.87 -6.91
N ILE A 128 -7.26 -12.47 -6.41
CA ILE A 128 -6.45 -13.27 -5.49
C ILE A 128 -6.80 -12.99 -4.04
N ALA A 129 -7.05 -11.72 -3.72
CA ALA A 129 -7.37 -11.29 -2.37
C ALA A 129 -8.15 -9.98 -2.41
N LYS A 130 -8.90 -9.72 -1.35
CA LYS A 130 -9.52 -8.42 -1.09
C LYS A 130 -9.16 -7.95 0.30
N ALA A 131 -8.91 -6.65 0.41
CA ALA A 131 -8.57 -6.02 1.67
C ALA A 131 -9.41 -4.77 1.89
N SER A 132 -9.50 -4.38 3.14
CA SER A 132 -10.04 -3.09 3.55
C SER A 132 -9.19 -2.51 4.67
N SER A 133 -9.19 -1.20 4.77
CA SER A 133 -8.49 -0.52 5.86
C SER A 133 -9.29 0.67 6.37
N THR A 134 -9.00 1.02 7.61
CA THR A 134 -9.45 2.25 8.25
C THR A 134 -8.23 3.13 8.44
N CYS A 135 -8.27 4.33 7.90
CA CYS A 135 -7.19 5.30 8.00
C CYS A 135 -7.67 6.58 8.67
N MET A 136 -6.74 7.25 9.36
CA MET A 136 -7.00 8.51 10.02
C MET A 136 -5.99 9.56 9.55
N PRO A 137 -6.44 10.74 9.09
CA PRO A 137 -5.51 11.81 8.76
C PRO A 137 -4.87 12.37 10.04
N LEU A 138 -3.61 12.75 9.92
CA LEU A 138 -2.84 13.37 10.99
C LEU A 138 -2.55 14.83 10.60
N ARG A 139 -2.83 15.75 11.50
CA ARG A 139 -2.71 17.19 11.29
C ARG A 139 -1.89 17.85 12.38
N GLY A 140 -1.23 18.98 12.06
CA GLY A 140 -0.46 19.76 13.03
C GLY A 140 0.65 18.94 13.66
N GLU A 141 0.73 18.96 14.97
CA GLU A 141 1.77 18.25 15.74
C GLU A 141 1.77 16.74 15.50
N ARG A 142 0.59 16.15 15.24
CA ARG A 142 0.47 14.71 14.97
C ARG A 142 1.06 14.29 13.62
N ALA A 143 1.18 15.23 12.68
CA ALA A 143 1.76 14.98 11.36
C ALA A 143 3.29 15.07 11.36
N LYS A 144 3.89 15.67 12.38
CA LYS A 144 5.34 15.89 12.46
C LYS A 144 6.09 14.55 12.57
N GLY A 145 7.10 14.39 11.72
CA GLY A 145 7.94 13.20 11.70
C GLY A 145 7.28 11.96 11.09
N ARG A 146 6.21 12.14 10.35
CA ARG A 146 5.48 11.04 9.70
C ARG A 146 5.21 11.31 8.24
#